data_dea1cafac7f536bd539b4cbd095b99d4
#
_entry.id   dea1cafac7f536bd539b4cbd095b99d4
#
_cell.length_a   1.000
_cell.length_b   1.000
_cell.length_c   1.000
_cell.angle_alpha   90.00
_cell.angle_beta   90.00
_cell.angle_gamma   90.00
#
_symmetry.space_group_name_H-M   'P 1'
#
loop_
_entity.id
_entity.type
_entity.pdbx_description
1 polymer ?
#
loop_
_entity_poly.entity_id
_entity_poly.type
_entity_poly.pdbx_seq_one_letter_code
_entity_poly.pdbx_strand_id
1 'polypeptide(L)'
;MNNMPELKIGVVAVSRDCFPESLSVNRRKALIDAYEKKYGKGTVYECPICIVESEIHMVQALEDIKKAGCNALVVYLGNFGPEISETLLAKHFDGPKMFVAAAEETQNDLVQGRGDAYCGMLNASYNLKLRNVKAYIPEYPVGTAEECADMIHEFEPIARAVVGLNNLKIISFGPRPLNFLACNAPIQQLYNIGVEIEENSELDLLDRKSVV
;
A
#
# COMPACT_ATOMS: atom_id res chain seq x y z
N MET A 1 15.95 -6.05 20.59
CA MET A 1 15.55 -5.16 19.47
C MET A 1 14.42 -5.84 18.74
N ASN A 2 13.34 -5.13 18.50
CA ASN A 2 12.26 -5.67 17.69
C ASN A 2 12.59 -5.37 16.21
N ASN A 3 12.93 -6.41 15.44
CA ASN A 3 13.31 -6.25 14.02
C ASN A 3 12.10 -6.18 13.07
N MET A 4 10.89 -6.04 13.64
CA MET A 4 9.70 -5.85 12.81
C MET A 4 9.57 -4.37 12.42
N PRO A 5 9.50 -4.04 11.13
CA PRO A 5 9.26 -2.68 10.69
C PRO A 5 7.95 -2.13 11.25
N GLU A 6 7.97 -0.90 11.70
CA GLU A 6 6.72 -0.20 12.02
C GLU A 6 5.91 0.00 10.75
N LEU A 7 4.60 -0.18 10.85
CA LEU A 7 3.67 -0.04 9.74
C LEU A 7 2.61 1.01 10.09
N LYS A 8 2.46 1.98 9.20
CA LYS A 8 1.37 2.95 9.24
C LYS A 8 0.73 3.06 7.87
N ILE A 9 -0.54 2.70 7.79
CA ILE A 9 -1.31 2.59 6.55
C ILE A 9 -2.17 3.83 6.37
N GLY A 10 -1.91 4.61 5.31
CA GLY A 10 -2.79 5.71 4.92
C GLY A 10 -3.98 5.19 4.14
N VAL A 11 -5.20 5.45 4.60
CA VAL A 11 -6.44 5.11 3.90
C VAL A 11 -6.97 6.36 3.21
N VAL A 12 -6.97 6.35 1.88
CA VAL A 12 -7.42 7.47 1.05
C VAL A 12 -8.69 7.07 0.32
N ALA A 13 -9.78 7.80 0.57
CA ALA A 13 -11.02 7.61 -0.15
C ALA A 13 -10.99 8.33 -1.51
N VAL A 14 -11.66 7.72 -2.50
CA VAL A 14 -11.81 8.28 -3.84
C VAL A 14 -13.28 8.37 -4.22
N SER A 15 -13.63 9.35 -5.05
CA SER A 15 -14.98 9.59 -5.49
C SER A 15 -15.01 10.07 -6.94
N ARG A 16 -15.93 9.56 -7.75
CA ARG A 16 -16.23 10.12 -9.05
C ARG A 16 -17.24 11.26 -8.90
N ASP A 17 -17.11 12.32 -9.70
CA ASP A 17 -17.92 13.55 -9.57
C ASP A 17 -19.43 13.34 -9.76
N CYS A 18 -19.82 12.32 -10.55
CA CYS A 18 -21.23 11.96 -10.76
C CYS A 18 -21.86 11.21 -9.57
N PHE A 19 -21.07 10.87 -8.54
CA PHE A 19 -21.55 10.27 -7.29
C PHE A 19 -21.34 11.22 -6.11
N PRO A 20 -22.16 11.12 -5.05
CA PRO A 20 -21.97 11.95 -3.87
C PRO A 20 -20.61 11.68 -3.20
N GLU A 21 -19.74 12.69 -3.08
CA GLU A 21 -18.49 12.60 -2.34
C GLU A 21 -18.72 12.12 -0.90
N SER A 22 -19.79 12.63 -0.27
CA SER A 22 -20.17 12.29 1.09
C SER A 22 -20.37 10.79 1.31
N LEU A 23 -20.83 10.05 0.28
CA LEU A 23 -20.99 8.61 0.33
C LEU A 23 -19.62 7.93 0.54
N SER A 24 -18.61 8.33 -0.23
CA SER A 24 -17.26 7.79 -0.12
C SER A 24 -16.61 8.14 1.20
N VAL A 25 -16.77 9.38 1.66
CA VAL A 25 -16.24 9.85 2.95
C VAL A 25 -16.86 9.10 4.12
N ASN A 26 -18.20 8.92 4.12
CA ASN A 26 -18.90 8.21 5.18
C ASN A 26 -18.53 6.72 5.22
N ARG A 27 -18.41 6.08 4.05
CA ARG A 27 -17.98 4.68 3.94
C ARG A 27 -16.54 4.50 4.43
N ARG A 28 -15.63 5.42 4.10
CA ARG A 28 -14.27 5.42 4.64
C ARG A 28 -14.28 5.51 6.16
N LYS A 29 -15.06 6.42 6.73
CA LYS A 29 -15.17 6.56 8.18
C LYS A 29 -15.67 5.28 8.84
N ALA A 30 -16.72 4.67 8.29
CA ALA A 30 -17.23 3.39 8.76
C ALA A 30 -16.17 2.27 8.71
N LEU A 31 -15.37 2.23 7.63
CA LEU A 31 -14.24 1.31 7.50
C LEU A 31 -13.19 1.51 8.60
N ILE A 32 -12.78 2.77 8.86
CA ILE A 32 -11.80 3.08 9.91
C ILE A 32 -12.36 2.70 11.29
N ASP A 33 -13.62 3.04 11.58
CA ASP A 33 -14.29 2.69 12.84
C ASP A 33 -14.37 1.14 13.03
N ALA A 34 -14.68 0.40 11.97
CA ALA A 34 -14.71 -1.07 11.98
C ALA A 34 -13.32 -1.67 12.23
N TYR A 35 -12.30 -1.14 11.55
CA TYR A 35 -10.92 -1.57 11.72
C TYR A 35 -10.43 -1.31 13.16
N GLU A 36 -10.57 -0.08 13.65
CA GLU A 36 -10.12 0.28 15.00
C GLU A 36 -10.83 -0.49 16.11
N LYS A 37 -12.11 -0.78 15.93
CA LYS A 37 -12.90 -1.59 16.87
C LYS A 37 -12.39 -3.02 16.95
N LYS A 38 -11.97 -3.61 15.83
CA LYS A 38 -11.59 -5.03 15.76
C LYS A 38 -10.09 -5.25 16.02
N TYR A 39 -9.24 -4.37 15.51
CA TYR A 39 -7.78 -4.56 15.47
C TYR A 39 -7.00 -3.53 16.30
N GLY A 40 -7.68 -2.50 16.82
CA GLY A 40 -7.05 -1.45 17.62
C GLY A 40 -6.62 -0.24 16.80
N LYS A 41 -6.21 0.79 17.55
CA LYS A 41 -5.82 2.08 16.98
C LYS A 41 -4.33 2.15 16.67
N GLY A 42 -3.97 3.02 15.72
CA GLY A 42 -2.59 3.42 15.46
C GLY A 42 -1.96 2.85 14.19
N THR A 43 -2.47 1.74 13.65
CA THR A 43 -1.96 1.16 12.40
C THR A 43 -2.52 1.86 11.16
N VAL A 44 -3.81 2.19 11.17
CA VAL A 44 -4.46 2.91 10.07
C VAL A 44 -4.53 4.40 10.37
N TYR A 45 -4.34 5.20 9.33
CA TYR A 45 -4.49 6.65 9.33
C TYR A 45 -5.56 7.04 8.33
N GLU A 46 -6.61 7.70 8.78
CA GLU A 46 -7.65 8.24 7.92
C GLU A 46 -7.14 9.52 7.24
N CYS A 47 -6.88 9.48 5.94
CA CYS A 47 -6.60 10.69 5.19
C CYS A 47 -7.86 11.54 5.10
N PRO A 48 -7.86 12.81 5.52
CA PRO A 48 -9.05 13.65 5.49
C PRO A 48 -9.50 14.01 4.08
N ILE A 49 -8.59 13.90 3.11
CA ILE A 49 -8.82 14.28 1.73
C ILE A 49 -9.49 13.12 0.99
N CYS A 50 -10.62 13.42 0.34
CA CYS A 50 -11.23 12.55 -0.66
C CYS A 50 -10.79 13.00 -2.06
N ILE A 51 -10.33 12.09 -2.90
CA ILE A 51 -9.94 12.41 -4.27
C ILE A 51 -11.17 12.37 -5.16
N VAL A 52 -11.66 13.56 -5.55
CA VAL A 52 -12.80 13.70 -6.45
C VAL A 52 -12.29 14.17 -7.80
N GLU A 53 -12.13 13.27 -8.77
CA GLU A 53 -11.68 13.51 -10.17
C GLU A 53 -10.61 14.59 -10.35
N SER A 54 -9.72 14.75 -9.36
CA SER A 54 -8.77 15.85 -9.32
C SER A 54 -7.36 15.35 -9.00
N GLU A 55 -6.44 15.67 -9.89
CA GLU A 55 -5.02 15.46 -9.63
C GLU A 55 -4.51 16.40 -8.52
N ILE A 56 -5.16 17.54 -8.31
CA ILE A 56 -4.84 18.43 -7.19
C ILE A 56 -5.17 17.75 -5.86
N HIS A 57 -6.36 17.13 -5.75
CA HIS A 57 -6.74 16.36 -4.57
C HIS A 57 -5.80 15.16 -4.36
N MET A 58 -5.36 14.52 -5.46
CA MET A 58 -4.38 13.43 -5.39
C MET A 58 -3.05 13.90 -4.79
N VAL A 59 -2.51 15.04 -5.25
CA VAL A 59 -1.27 15.62 -4.70
C VAL A 59 -1.45 15.95 -3.21
N GLN A 60 -2.56 16.59 -2.84
CA GLN A 60 -2.86 16.93 -1.45
C GLN A 60 -2.96 15.68 -0.57
N ALA A 61 -3.63 14.62 -1.04
CA ALA A 61 -3.73 13.36 -0.31
C ALA A 61 -2.35 12.69 -0.15
N LEU A 62 -1.53 12.70 -1.21
CA LEU A 62 -0.17 12.16 -1.17
C LEU A 62 0.71 12.90 -0.15
N GLU A 63 0.63 14.23 -0.12
CA GLU A 63 1.36 15.07 0.85
C GLU A 63 0.88 14.81 2.28
N ASP A 64 -0.43 14.69 2.49
CA ASP A 64 -1.03 14.45 3.81
C ASP A 64 -0.58 13.11 4.39
N ILE A 65 -0.72 12.00 3.65
CA ILE A 65 -0.30 10.67 4.13
C ILE A 65 1.22 10.60 4.34
N LYS A 66 2.01 11.29 3.51
CA LYS A 66 3.46 11.39 3.68
C LYS A 66 3.81 12.16 4.95
N LYS A 67 3.15 13.30 5.19
CA LYS A 67 3.33 14.11 6.42
C LYS A 67 2.92 13.33 7.67
N ALA A 68 1.88 12.50 7.56
CA ALA A 68 1.45 11.60 8.63
C ALA A 68 2.43 10.45 8.89
N GLY A 69 3.46 10.26 8.06
CA GLY A 69 4.44 9.18 8.18
C GLY A 69 3.91 7.81 7.74
N CYS A 70 2.92 7.78 6.85
CA CYS A 70 2.42 6.52 6.32
C CYS A 70 3.44 5.90 5.37
N ASN A 71 3.71 4.60 5.54
CA ASN A 71 4.62 3.81 4.72
C ASN A 71 3.91 2.69 3.94
N ALA A 72 2.59 2.62 4.06
CA ALA A 72 1.72 1.79 3.23
C ALA A 72 0.45 2.58 2.86
N LEU A 73 -0.18 2.23 1.75
CA LEU A 73 -1.34 2.92 1.20
C LEU A 73 -2.49 1.95 0.96
N VAL A 74 -3.69 2.35 1.36
CA VAL A 74 -4.96 1.77 0.91
C VAL A 74 -5.74 2.81 0.14
N VAL A 75 -6.00 2.55 -1.13
CA VAL A 75 -6.95 3.31 -1.94
C VAL A 75 -8.32 2.67 -1.78
N TYR A 76 -9.23 3.42 -1.17
CA TYR A 76 -10.56 2.95 -0.85
C TYR A 76 -11.60 3.55 -1.79
N LEU A 77 -12.17 2.71 -2.64
CA LEU A 77 -13.25 3.10 -3.52
C LEU A 77 -14.57 3.08 -2.75
N GLY A 78 -14.92 4.19 -2.12
CA GLY A 78 -16.21 4.35 -1.45
C GLY A 78 -17.38 4.50 -2.42
N ASN A 79 -17.08 4.92 -3.67
CA ASN A 79 -17.92 4.82 -4.85
C ASN A 79 -17.04 4.51 -6.07
N PHE A 80 -17.49 4.73 -7.30
CA PHE A 80 -16.80 4.33 -8.53
C PHE A 80 -15.32 4.77 -8.61
N GLY A 81 -14.97 5.93 -8.07
CA GLY A 81 -13.62 6.48 -8.11
C GLY A 81 -13.19 7.08 -9.46
N PRO A 82 -12.16 7.96 -9.44
CA PRO A 82 -11.58 8.59 -10.63
C PRO A 82 -10.37 7.79 -11.12
N GLU A 83 -10.49 7.07 -12.22
CA GLU A 83 -9.50 6.14 -12.78
C GLU A 83 -8.07 6.72 -12.90
N ILE A 84 -7.95 8.01 -13.23
CA ILE A 84 -6.64 8.67 -13.40
C ILE A 84 -6.05 8.99 -12.04
N SER A 85 -6.74 9.78 -11.22
CA SER A 85 -6.19 10.34 -9.99
C SER A 85 -5.89 9.26 -8.95
N GLU A 86 -6.74 8.23 -8.82
CA GLU A 86 -6.50 7.12 -7.88
C GLU A 86 -5.31 6.25 -8.27
N THR A 87 -5.13 6.00 -9.57
CA THR A 87 -4.00 5.20 -10.05
C THR A 87 -2.72 6.00 -10.10
N LEU A 88 -2.77 7.32 -10.29
CA LEU A 88 -1.62 8.21 -10.13
C LEU A 88 -1.19 8.33 -8.66
N LEU A 89 -2.14 8.38 -7.71
CA LEU A 89 -1.81 8.30 -6.29
C LEU A 89 -0.97 7.04 -6.00
N ALA A 90 -1.45 5.88 -6.47
CA ALA A 90 -0.75 4.63 -6.31
C ALA A 90 0.63 4.62 -7.01
N LYS A 91 0.75 5.26 -8.17
CA LYS A 91 2.00 5.36 -8.92
C LYS A 91 3.05 6.21 -8.20
N HIS A 92 2.63 7.31 -7.57
CA HIS A 92 3.53 8.26 -6.92
C HIS A 92 3.76 7.99 -5.43
N PHE A 93 3.00 7.06 -4.84
CA PHE A 93 3.26 6.61 -3.48
C PHE A 93 4.41 5.62 -3.47
N ASP A 94 5.43 5.91 -2.66
CA ASP A 94 6.56 5.00 -2.45
C ASP A 94 6.26 4.06 -1.29
N GLY A 95 6.00 2.80 -1.60
CA GLY A 95 5.66 1.77 -0.63
C GLY A 95 4.60 0.77 -1.13
N PRO A 96 4.27 -0.22 -0.30
CA PRO A 96 3.21 -1.17 -0.60
C PRO A 96 1.86 -0.49 -0.65
N LYS A 97 1.03 -0.91 -1.57
CA LYS A 97 -0.29 -0.32 -1.83
C LYS A 97 -1.34 -1.39 -2.10
N MET A 98 -2.55 -1.11 -1.65
CA MET A 98 -3.70 -1.97 -1.77
C MET A 98 -4.88 -1.18 -2.33
N PHE A 99 -5.73 -1.84 -3.10
CA PHE A 99 -7.03 -1.32 -3.55
C PHE A 99 -8.14 -2.20 -2.99
N VAL A 100 -9.18 -1.55 -2.45
CA VAL A 100 -10.35 -2.20 -1.89
C VAL A 100 -11.55 -1.27 -2.07
N ALA A 101 -12.74 -1.83 -2.20
CA ALA A 101 -13.94 -1.10 -2.55
C ALA A 101 -15.13 -1.45 -1.65
N ALA A 102 -16.03 -0.49 -1.48
CA ALA A 102 -17.26 -0.67 -0.72
C ALA A 102 -18.28 -1.51 -1.49
N ALA A 103 -18.87 -2.51 -0.82
CA ALA A 103 -20.09 -3.14 -1.30
C ALA A 103 -21.29 -2.20 -1.17
N GLU A 104 -22.27 -2.37 -2.05
CA GLU A 104 -23.57 -1.74 -1.84
C GLU A 104 -24.31 -2.44 -0.70
N GLU A 105 -24.88 -1.66 0.22
CA GLU A 105 -25.47 -2.20 1.44
C GLU A 105 -26.79 -2.93 1.18
N THR A 106 -27.58 -2.43 0.22
CA THR A 106 -28.87 -3.02 -0.16
C THR A 106 -29.13 -2.90 -1.65
N GLN A 107 -30.07 -3.70 -2.17
CA GLN A 107 -30.55 -3.52 -3.56
C GLN A 107 -31.21 -2.17 -3.79
N ASN A 108 -31.73 -1.52 -2.75
CA ASN A 108 -32.34 -0.20 -2.83
C ASN A 108 -31.31 0.90 -3.07
N ASP A 109 -30.06 0.70 -2.68
CA ASP A 109 -28.96 1.65 -2.88
C ASP A 109 -28.61 1.84 -4.36
N LEU A 110 -29.04 0.93 -5.22
CA LEU A 110 -28.91 1.07 -6.67
C LEU A 110 -29.68 2.28 -7.25
N VAL A 111 -30.59 2.89 -6.49
CA VAL A 111 -31.41 4.02 -6.95
C VAL A 111 -30.99 5.33 -6.31
N GLN A 112 -30.70 5.37 -5.01
CA GLN A 112 -30.46 6.62 -4.27
C GLN A 112 -29.08 6.67 -3.57
N GLY A 113 -28.55 5.57 -3.13
CA GLY A 113 -27.25 5.47 -2.45
C GLY A 113 -26.19 4.74 -3.27
N ARG A 114 -26.41 4.58 -4.57
CA ARG A 114 -25.54 3.85 -5.47
C ARG A 114 -24.17 4.51 -5.58
N GLY A 115 -23.13 3.73 -5.37
CA GLY A 115 -21.74 4.14 -5.53
C GLY A 115 -21.01 3.48 -6.68
N ASP A 116 -21.48 2.32 -7.16
CA ASP A 116 -20.86 1.53 -8.23
C ASP A 116 -19.36 1.21 -8.00
N ALA A 117 -18.96 1.08 -6.75
CA ALA A 117 -17.56 0.84 -6.40
C ALA A 117 -17.01 -0.48 -6.98
N TYR A 118 -17.87 -1.48 -7.19
CA TYR A 118 -17.49 -2.72 -7.88
C TYR A 118 -17.03 -2.46 -9.32
N CYS A 119 -17.80 -1.67 -10.09
CA CYS A 119 -17.39 -1.28 -11.44
C CYS A 119 -16.13 -0.42 -11.41
N GLY A 120 -16.02 0.49 -10.45
CA GLY A 120 -14.82 1.28 -10.21
C GLY A 120 -13.60 0.41 -9.97
N MET A 121 -13.73 -0.65 -9.17
CA MET A 121 -12.63 -1.57 -8.87
C MET A 121 -12.14 -2.33 -10.12
N LEU A 122 -13.04 -2.72 -11.02
CA LEU A 122 -12.67 -3.31 -12.31
C LEU A 122 -11.85 -2.32 -13.16
N ASN A 123 -12.28 -1.07 -13.21
CA ASN A 123 -11.57 -0.02 -13.95
C ASN A 123 -10.23 0.33 -13.30
N ALA A 124 -10.17 0.46 -11.96
CA ALA A 124 -8.93 0.67 -11.23
C ALA A 124 -7.91 -0.43 -11.53
N SER A 125 -8.33 -1.70 -11.47
CA SER A 125 -7.47 -2.86 -11.74
C SER A 125 -6.89 -2.83 -13.16
N TYR A 126 -7.71 -2.48 -14.15
CA TYR A 126 -7.27 -2.33 -15.53
C TYR A 126 -6.26 -1.16 -15.69
N ASN A 127 -6.57 -0.02 -15.09
CA ASN A 127 -5.72 1.17 -15.16
C ASN A 127 -4.36 1.00 -14.44
N LEU A 128 -4.33 0.29 -13.31
CA LEU A 128 -3.09 -0.11 -12.64
C LEU A 128 -2.20 -0.94 -13.57
N LYS A 129 -2.79 -1.91 -14.27
CA LYS A 129 -2.08 -2.74 -15.26
C LYS A 129 -1.54 -1.90 -16.41
N LEU A 130 -2.34 -1.00 -16.98
CA LEU A 130 -1.92 -0.10 -18.07
C LEU A 130 -0.70 0.76 -17.68
N ARG A 131 -0.63 1.18 -16.43
CA ARG A 131 0.45 2.03 -15.90
C ARG A 131 1.62 1.24 -15.32
N ASN A 132 1.57 -0.08 -15.37
CA ASN A 132 2.54 -0.98 -14.73
C ASN A 132 2.74 -0.67 -13.24
N VAL A 133 1.66 -0.34 -12.55
CA VAL A 133 1.64 -0.09 -11.10
C VAL A 133 1.25 -1.37 -10.40
N LYS A 134 2.15 -1.87 -9.55
CA LYS A 134 1.88 -3.04 -8.71
C LYS A 134 1.11 -2.61 -7.47
N ALA A 135 -0.01 -3.24 -7.22
CA ALA A 135 -0.81 -3.09 -6.01
C ALA A 135 -1.35 -4.46 -5.57
N TYR A 136 -1.54 -4.64 -4.29
CA TYR A 136 -2.27 -5.78 -3.75
C TYR A 136 -3.77 -5.57 -3.98
N ILE A 137 -4.41 -6.54 -4.55
CA ILE A 137 -5.86 -6.60 -4.73
C ILE A 137 -6.30 -7.94 -4.14
N PRO A 138 -7.14 -7.94 -3.09
CA PRO A 138 -7.70 -9.17 -2.55
C PRO A 138 -8.46 -9.97 -3.60
N GLU A 139 -8.63 -11.27 -3.38
CA GLU A 139 -9.41 -12.13 -4.28
C GLU A 139 -10.85 -11.61 -4.42
N TYR A 140 -11.44 -11.12 -3.33
CA TYR A 140 -12.74 -10.44 -3.30
C TYR A 140 -12.55 -9.01 -2.78
N PRO A 141 -12.21 -8.05 -3.65
CA PRO A 141 -11.79 -6.71 -3.22
C PRO A 141 -12.93 -5.76 -2.88
N VAL A 142 -14.17 -6.24 -2.84
CA VAL A 142 -15.38 -5.46 -2.57
C VAL A 142 -16.10 -6.05 -1.37
N GLY A 143 -16.35 -5.24 -0.35
CA GLY A 143 -16.97 -5.71 0.89
C GLY A 143 -17.63 -4.61 1.71
N THR A 144 -18.31 -5.04 2.77
CA THR A 144 -18.78 -4.16 3.85
C THR A 144 -17.61 -3.49 4.56
N ALA A 145 -17.88 -2.54 5.44
CA ALA A 145 -16.85 -1.89 6.24
C ALA A 145 -16.02 -2.90 7.06
N GLU A 146 -16.67 -3.90 7.65
CA GLU A 146 -16.04 -4.94 8.42
C GLU A 146 -15.18 -5.88 7.55
N GLU A 147 -15.70 -6.31 6.40
CA GLU A 147 -14.95 -7.15 5.45
C GLU A 147 -13.75 -6.40 4.88
N CYS A 148 -13.89 -5.12 4.55
CA CYS A 148 -12.78 -4.29 4.11
C CYS A 148 -11.73 -4.09 5.23
N ALA A 149 -12.16 -3.97 6.48
CA ALA A 149 -11.24 -3.93 7.63
C ALA A 149 -10.44 -5.22 7.76
N ASP A 150 -11.06 -6.38 7.53
CA ASP A 150 -10.39 -7.69 7.53
C ASP A 150 -9.37 -7.78 6.40
N MET A 151 -9.72 -7.34 5.19
CA MET A 151 -8.80 -7.29 4.04
C MET A 151 -7.59 -6.40 4.31
N ILE A 152 -7.78 -5.25 4.98
CA ILE A 152 -6.67 -4.37 5.37
C ILE A 152 -5.77 -5.06 6.40
N HIS A 153 -6.35 -5.76 7.36
CA HIS A 153 -5.57 -6.51 8.34
C HIS A 153 -4.76 -7.64 7.68
N GLU A 154 -5.32 -8.34 6.71
CA GLU A 154 -4.61 -9.35 5.91
C GLU A 154 -3.48 -8.74 5.06
N PHE A 155 -3.61 -7.49 4.65
CA PHE A 155 -2.57 -6.76 3.93
C PHE A 155 -1.39 -6.35 4.81
N GLU A 156 -1.57 -6.17 6.12
CA GLU A 156 -0.50 -5.72 7.02
C GLU A 156 0.78 -6.57 6.95
N PRO A 157 0.74 -7.90 7.05
CA PRO A 157 1.97 -8.70 6.96
C PRO A 157 2.64 -8.58 5.59
N ILE A 158 1.87 -8.45 4.51
CA ILE A 158 2.39 -8.23 3.15
C ILE A 158 3.09 -6.88 3.09
N ALA A 159 2.43 -5.82 3.54
CA ALA A 159 2.97 -4.47 3.56
C ALA A 159 4.24 -4.38 4.41
N ARG A 160 4.24 -5.02 5.59
CA ARG A 160 5.37 -5.07 6.50
C ARG A 160 6.58 -5.77 5.88
N ALA A 161 6.35 -6.87 5.16
CA ALA A 161 7.41 -7.57 4.45
C ALA A 161 8.03 -6.68 3.35
N VAL A 162 7.21 -5.98 2.56
CA VAL A 162 7.70 -5.07 1.51
C VAL A 162 8.50 -3.91 2.11
N VAL A 163 7.98 -3.27 3.17
CA VAL A 163 8.68 -2.19 3.89
C VAL A 163 10.01 -2.68 4.45
N GLY A 164 10.04 -3.90 5.00
CA GLY A 164 11.26 -4.51 5.54
C GLY A 164 12.31 -4.79 4.46
N LEU A 165 11.88 -5.29 3.29
CA LEU A 165 12.78 -5.60 2.18
C LEU A 165 13.37 -4.34 1.54
N ASN A 166 12.59 -3.29 1.38
CA ASN A 166 13.06 -2.02 0.78
C ASN A 166 14.15 -1.34 1.60
N ASN A 167 14.29 -1.69 2.89
CA ASN A 167 15.31 -1.13 3.78
C ASN A 167 16.36 -2.18 4.20
N LEU A 168 16.31 -3.38 3.62
CA LEU A 168 17.23 -4.46 4.00
C LEU A 168 18.57 -4.27 3.32
N LYS A 169 19.63 -4.29 4.12
CA LYS A 169 21.01 -4.38 3.67
C LYS A 169 21.63 -5.68 4.16
N ILE A 170 22.15 -6.47 3.23
CA ILE A 170 22.88 -7.70 3.53
C ILE A 170 24.38 -7.38 3.49
N ILE A 171 25.08 -7.65 4.58
CA ILE A 171 26.53 -7.54 4.64
C ILE A 171 27.10 -8.94 4.61
N SER A 172 27.90 -9.25 3.59
CA SER A 172 28.60 -10.53 3.41
C SER A 172 30.07 -10.38 3.74
N PHE A 173 30.60 -11.28 4.55
CA PHE A 173 32.03 -11.33 4.87
C PHE A 173 32.66 -12.60 4.30
N GLY A 174 33.77 -12.41 3.59
CA GLY A 174 34.51 -13.49 2.96
C GLY A 174 34.08 -13.71 1.50
N PRO A 175 35.00 -13.45 0.55
CA PRO A 175 34.74 -13.72 -0.85
C PRO A 175 34.64 -15.25 -1.07
N ARG A 176 33.91 -15.63 -2.09
CA ARG A 176 33.92 -17.01 -2.55
C ARG A 176 35.35 -17.45 -2.88
N PRO A 177 35.70 -18.73 -2.73
CA PRO A 177 36.96 -19.28 -3.22
C PRO A 177 37.07 -19.05 -4.74
N LEU A 178 38.28 -18.74 -5.21
CA LEU A 178 38.60 -18.25 -6.57
C LEU A 178 37.78 -18.83 -7.72
N ASN A 179 37.65 -20.14 -7.81
CA ASN A 179 36.99 -20.82 -8.94
C ASN A 179 35.58 -21.31 -8.62
N PHE A 180 35.04 -20.98 -7.45
CA PHE A 180 33.77 -21.53 -7.01
C PHE A 180 32.58 -20.64 -7.45
N LEU A 181 32.40 -20.52 -8.78
CA LEU A 181 31.38 -19.63 -9.36
C LEU A 181 29.95 -20.00 -8.96
N ALA A 182 29.69 -21.25 -8.59
CA ALA A 182 28.41 -21.71 -8.09
C ALA A 182 28.03 -21.10 -6.73
N CYS A 183 28.99 -20.52 -5.98
CA CYS A 183 28.75 -19.84 -4.72
C CYS A 183 28.38 -18.36 -4.86
N ASN A 184 28.16 -17.88 -6.09
CA ASN A 184 27.67 -16.53 -6.28
C ASN A 184 26.21 -16.39 -5.87
N ALA A 185 25.93 -15.41 -5.03
CA ALA A 185 24.55 -15.01 -4.79
C ALA A 185 23.94 -14.33 -6.03
N PRO A 186 22.64 -14.50 -6.31
CA PRO A 186 21.98 -13.84 -7.42
C PRO A 186 21.70 -12.36 -7.10
N ILE A 187 22.73 -11.54 -7.06
CA ILE A 187 22.73 -10.13 -6.62
C ILE A 187 21.64 -9.31 -7.34
N GLN A 188 21.50 -9.48 -8.66
CA GLN A 188 20.50 -8.75 -9.43
C GLN A 188 19.07 -9.04 -8.96
N GLN A 189 18.77 -10.27 -8.57
CA GLN A 189 17.44 -10.61 -8.06
C GLN A 189 17.16 -9.95 -6.72
N LEU A 190 18.17 -9.79 -5.87
CA LEU A 190 18.07 -9.09 -4.59
C LEU A 190 17.87 -7.58 -4.80
N TYR A 191 18.65 -6.96 -5.69
CA TYR A 191 18.43 -5.55 -6.07
C TYR A 191 17.04 -5.31 -6.66
N ASN A 192 16.49 -6.24 -7.46
CA ASN A 192 15.15 -6.12 -8.05
C ASN A 192 14.03 -6.08 -7.00
N ILE A 193 14.27 -6.55 -5.79
CA ILE A 193 13.32 -6.51 -4.67
C ILE A 193 13.69 -5.45 -3.62
N GLY A 194 14.66 -4.56 -3.92
CA GLY A 194 15.05 -3.45 -3.07
C GLY A 194 16.06 -3.77 -1.99
N VAL A 195 16.70 -4.97 -2.03
CA VAL A 195 17.72 -5.37 -1.06
C VAL A 195 19.10 -4.91 -1.53
N GLU A 196 19.80 -4.18 -0.68
CA GLU A 196 21.20 -3.78 -0.90
C GLU A 196 22.18 -4.83 -0.38
N ILE A 197 23.31 -4.98 -1.07
CA ILE A 197 24.37 -5.92 -0.68
C ILE A 197 25.69 -5.19 -0.60
N GLU A 198 26.40 -5.43 0.50
CA GLU A 198 27.77 -4.98 0.72
C GLU A 198 28.65 -6.18 0.96
N GLU A 199 29.70 -6.33 0.14
CA GLU A 199 30.68 -7.42 0.28
C GLU A 199 31.95 -6.88 0.91
N ASN A 200 32.36 -7.50 2.01
CA ASN A 200 33.56 -7.18 2.76
C ASN A 200 34.49 -8.39 2.81
N SER A 201 35.78 -8.16 3.01
CA SER A 201 36.74 -9.23 3.23
C SER A 201 36.67 -9.74 4.68
N GLU A 202 37.19 -10.93 4.93
CA GLU A 202 37.35 -11.46 6.29
C GLU A 202 38.26 -10.58 7.16
N LEU A 203 39.19 -9.83 6.53
CA LEU A 203 40.08 -8.91 7.23
C LEU A 203 39.35 -7.72 7.82
N ASP A 204 38.21 -7.30 7.19
CA ASP A 204 37.39 -6.21 7.69
C ASP A 204 36.69 -6.55 9.02
N LEU A 205 36.52 -7.83 9.31
CA LEU A 205 36.07 -8.29 10.64
C LEU A 205 37.11 -8.10 11.74
N LEU A 206 38.41 -8.17 11.38
CA LEU A 206 39.51 -8.04 12.30
C LEU A 206 39.90 -6.59 12.55
N ASP A 207 39.76 -5.73 11.54
CA ASP A 207 40.00 -4.29 11.66
C ASP A 207 38.73 -3.57 12.10
N ARG A 208 38.55 -3.40 13.39
CA ARG A 208 37.42 -2.70 14.01
C ARG A 208 37.27 -1.23 13.61
N LYS A 209 38.24 -0.66 12.89
CA LYS A 209 38.18 0.75 12.44
C LYS A 209 37.52 0.94 11.07
N SER A 210 37.42 -0.12 10.29
CA SER A 210 36.88 -0.07 8.93
C SER A 210 35.40 -0.50 8.81
N VAL A 211 34.81 -0.99 9.91
CA VAL A 211 33.39 -1.35 9.95
C VAL A 211 32.60 -0.24 10.64
N VAL A 212 32.19 0.78 9.90
CA VAL A 212 31.26 1.82 10.33
C VAL A 212 30.08 1.86 9.38
#